data_07da81a4f7b7715c0b90e6720374d96b
#
_entry.id   07da81a4f7b7715c0b90e6720374d96b
#
_cell.length_a   1.000
_cell.length_b   1.000
_cell.length_c   1.000
_cell.angle_alpha   90.00
_cell.angle_beta   90.00
_cell.angle_gamma   90.00
#
_symmetry.space_group_name_H-M   'P 1'
#
loop_
_entity.id
_entity.type
_entity.pdbx_description
1 polymer ?
#
loop_
_entity_poly.entity_id
_entity_poly.type
_entity_poly.pdbx_seq_one_letter_code
_entity_poly.pdbx_strand_id
1 'polypeptide(L)'
;MISMHCRKYKGAFVNKPFINWHKLQEKAKRHEQMKYHHNTMIANESFFNSVENPEQNVNNQIDDEKRKNIIRNRHIVKCVSEAILFCSRKCIALRGDNKVLNKDSCGNTGNFLAALQMIVNHDDILKQHLDNIQLSSRNITYMSHLIQNEIIVIIGQDITLKNLIEEMKAAKLYSVMADEVTSHNKEQLALCVRFIQKNNDVREDLTAFIRLPRINSRDKDANLI
;
A
#
# COMPACT_ATOMS: atom_id res chain seq x y z
N MET A 1 -13.54 -6.37 -7.37
CA MET A 1 -14.45 -6.82 -8.45
C MET A 1 -15.88 -6.74 -7.92
N ILE A 2 -16.48 -5.55 -7.97
CA ILE A 2 -17.89 -5.34 -7.57
C ILE A 2 -18.74 -6.06 -8.61
N SER A 3 -19.48 -7.06 -8.13
CA SER A 3 -20.27 -8.02 -8.87
C SER A 3 -21.02 -7.39 -10.06
N MET A 4 -20.88 -8.01 -11.24
CA MET A 4 -21.63 -7.70 -12.46
C MET A 4 -23.17 -7.70 -12.25
N HIS A 5 -23.67 -8.27 -11.15
CA HIS A 5 -25.09 -8.29 -10.79
C HIS A 5 -25.64 -6.93 -10.36
N CYS A 6 -24.82 -6.02 -9.83
CA CYS A 6 -25.28 -4.71 -9.36
C CYS A 6 -25.63 -3.74 -10.49
N ARG A 7 -25.19 -3.97 -11.73
CA ARG A 7 -25.50 -3.09 -12.88
C ARG A 7 -26.96 -3.17 -13.34
N LYS A 8 -27.70 -4.18 -12.93
CA LYS A 8 -29.10 -4.40 -13.36
C LYS A 8 -30.13 -3.64 -12.52
N TYR A 9 -29.78 -3.20 -11.31
CA TYR A 9 -30.68 -2.54 -10.39
C TYR A 9 -30.32 -1.06 -10.26
N LYS A 10 -31.17 -0.21 -10.87
CA LYS A 10 -31.04 1.25 -10.80
C LYS A 10 -32.06 1.77 -9.79
N GLY A 11 -31.59 2.32 -8.67
CA GLY A 11 -32.49 2.86 -7.65
C GLY A 11 -31.78 3.69 -6.59
N ALA A 12 -32.57 4.33 -5.74
CA ALA A 12 -32.08 4.95 -4.52
C ALA A 12 -31.35 3.91 -3.66
N PHE A 13 -30.31 4.26 -2.95
CA PHE A 13 -29.38 3.44 -2.18
C PHE A 13 -28.37 2.58 -3.00
N VAL A 14 -28.49 2.51 -4.35
CA VAL A 14 -27.56 1.76 -5.18
C VAL A 14 -26.71 2.68 -6.06
N ASN A 15 -27.35 3.49 -6.90
CA ASN A 15 -26.66 4.35 -7.86
C ASN A 15 -27.33 5.73 -8.06
N LYS A 16 -28.34 6.05 -7.25
CA LYS A 16 -28.95 7.38 -7.19
C LYS A 16 -28.99 7.85 -5.73
N PRO A 17 -28.75 9.14 -5.46
CA PRO A 17 -28.91 9.68 -4.13
C PRO A 17 -30.37 9.58 -3.67
N PHE A 18 -30.56 9.28 -2.38
CA PHE A 18 -31.88 9.24 -1.78
C PHE A 18 -32.31 10.65 -1.36
N ILE A 19 -33.43 11.13 -1.87
CA ILE A 19 -33.88 12.51 -1.68
C ILE A 19 -35.10 12.61 -0.76
N ASN A 20 -35.95 11.57 -0.69
CA ASN A 20 -37.21 11.61 0.06
C ASN A 20 -37.04 11.09 1.49
N TRP A 21 -36.53 11.91 2.37
CA TRP A 21 -36.21 11.56 3.76
C TRP A 21 -37.43 11.17 4.61
N HIS A 22 -38.64 11.71 4.31
CA HIS A 22 -39.85 11.33 5.02
C HIS A 22 -40.24 9.86 4.84
N LYS A 23 -39.80 9.24 3.75
CA LYS A 23 -40.07 7.82 3.45
C LYS A 23 -38.81 6.94 3.65
N LEU A 24 -37.83 7.43 4.38
CA LEU A 24 -36.55 6.71 4.55
C LEU A 24 -36.77 5.34 5.16
N GLN A 25 -37.50 5.25 6.29
CA GLN A 25 -37.70 3.98 7.00
C GLN A 25 -38.41 2.92 6.15
N GLU A 26 -39.47 3.33 5.43
CA GLU A 26 -40.21 2.44 4.54
C GLU A 26 -39.31 1.93 3.39
N LYS A 27 -38.60 2.86 2.76
CA LYS A 27 -37.75 2.56 1.60
C LYS A 27 -36.53 1.75 2.00
N ALA A 28 -35.93 2.01 3.17
CA ALA A 28 -34.81 1.25 3.71
C ALA A 28 -35.21 -0.19 4.03
N LYS A 29 -36.33 -0.40 4.75
CA LYS A 29 -36.87 -1.74 5.02
C LYS A 29 -37.16 -2.52 3.73
N ARG A 30 -37.74 -1.85 2.73
CA ARG A 30 -38.01 -2.48 1.44
C ARG A 30 -36.72 -2.85 0.71
N HIS A 31 -35.69 -1.99 0.77
CA HIS A 31 -34.38 -2.25 0.18
C HIS A 31 -33.70 -3.43 0.83
N GLU A 32 -33.72 -3.50 2.18
CA GLU A 32 -33.15 -4.60 2.97
C GLU A 32 -33.78 -5.95 2.61
N GLN A 33 -35.09 -5.99 2.35
CA GLN A 33 -35.80 -7.19 1.94
C GLN A 33 -35.56 -7.62 0.48
N MET A 34 -34.89 -6.79 -0.31
CA MET A 34 -34.64 -7.13 -1.70
C MET A 34 -33.61 -8.25 -1.84
N LYS A 35 -33.93 -9.21 -2.68
CA LYS A 35 -33.06 -10.37 -2.93
C LYS A 35 -31.65 -9.99 -3.34
N TYR A 36 -31.47 -8.92 -4.10
CA TYR A 36 -30.14 -8.46 -4.50
C TYR A 36 -29.35 -7.89 -3.31
N HIS A 37 -30.00 -7.18 -2.36
CA HIS A 37 -29.35 -6.71 -1.14
C HIS A 37 -28.87 -7.88 -0.29
N HIS A 38 -29.72 -8.84 -0.04
CA HIS A 38 -29.37 -10.06 0.70
C HIS A 38 -28.22 -10.84 0.03
N ASN A 39 -28.27 -11.05 -1.27
CA ASN A 39 -27.20 -11.69 -2.01
C ASN A 39 -25.87 -10.92 -1.95
N THR A 40 -25.93 -9.58 -1.94
CA THR A 40 -24.72 -8.73 -1.83
C THR A 40 -24.14 -8.82 -0.42
N MET A 41 -24.98 -8.86 0.63
CA MET A 41 -24.52 -9.04 2.00
C MET A 41 -23.81 -10.39 2.19
N ILE A 42 -24.40 -11.48 1.69
CA ILE A 42 -23.76 -12.82 1.73
C ILE A 42 -22.44 -12.81 0.96
N ALA A 43 -22.40 -12.20 -0.22
CA ALA A 43 -21.18 -12.12 -1.01
C ALA A 43 -20.09 -11.27 -0.32
N ASN A 44 -20.48 -10.20 0.37
CA ASN A 44 -19.59 -9.35 1.14
C ASN A 44 -19.01 -10.10 2.33
N GLU A 45 -19.85 -10.77 3.12
CA GLU A 45 -19.42 -11.60 4.26
C GLU A 45 -18.50 -12.74 3.81
N SER A 46 -18.84 -13.41 2.71
CA SER A 46 -17.98 -14.43 2.11
C SER A 46 -16.65 -13.87 1.65
N PHE A 47 -16.63 -12.65 1.11
CA PHE A 47 -15.41 -11.96 0.72
C PHE A 47 -14.53 -11.64 1.93
N PHE A 48 -15.08 -11.04 2.98
CA PHE A 48 -14.33 -10.76 4.21
C PHE A 48 -13.80 -12.04 4.86
N ASN A 49 -14.62 -13.06 4.99
CA ASN A 49 -14.18 -14.36 5.50
C ASN A 49 -13.05 -14.97 4.64
N SER A 50 -13.08 -14.78 3.33
CA SER A 50 -12.01 -15.27 2.45
C SER A 50 -10.72 -14.46 2.53
N VAL A 51 -10.81 -13.20 2.93
CA VAL A 51 -9.64 -12.32 3.17
C VAL A 51 -9.03 -12.62 4.55
N GLU A 52 -9.86 -12.76 5.57
CA GLU A 52 -9.42 -13.06 6.94
C GLU A 52 -8.88 -14.49 7.08
N ASN A 53 -9.53 -15.44 6.41
CA ASN A 53 -9.18 -16.86 6.45
C ASN A 53 -8.95 -17.43 5.04
N PRO A 54 -7.86 -17.08 4.37
CA PRO A 54 -7.60 -17.51 2.98
C PRO A 54 -7.52 -19.03 2.84
N GLU A 55 -7.17 -19.74 3.92
CA GLU A 55 -7.05 -21.19 3.95
C GLU A 55 -8.41 -21.91 3.95
N GLN A 56 -9.46 -21.27 4.46
CA GLN A 56 -10.80 -21.81 4.51
C GLN A 56 -11.62 -21.54 3.24
N ASN A 57 -11.07 -20.76 2.30
CA ASN A 57 -11.75 -20.48 1.05
C ASN A 57 -11.87 -21.77 0.23
N VAL A 58 -13.12 -22.24 0.02
CA VAL A 58 -13.44 -23.47 -0.71
C VAL A 58 -12.80 -23.53 -2.09
N ASN A 59 -12.73 -22.41 -2.81
CA ASN A 59 -12.07 -22.33 -4.11
C ASN A 59 -10.55 -22.56 -4.03
N ASN A 60 -9.92 -22.18 -2.92
CA ASN A 60 -8.49 -22.42 -2.70
C ASN A 60 -8.19 -23.85 -2.23
N GLN A 61 -9.18 -24.50 -1.59
CA GLN A 61 -9.05 -25.91 -1.16
C GLN A 61 -9.20 -26.88 -2.33
N ILE A 62 -10.03 -26.55 -3.31
CA ILE A 62 -10.30 -27.41 -4.48
C ILE A 62 -9.18 -27.32 -5.52
N ASP A 63 -8.44 -26.20 -5.53
CA ASP A 63 -7.42 -25.92 -6.55
C ASP A 63 -6.01 -25.87 -5.94
N ASP A 64 -5.41 -27.05 -5.77
CA ASP A 64 -4.04 -27.19 -5.22
C ASP A 64 -2.99 -26.43 -6.05
N GLU A 65 -3.19 -26.33 -7.35
CA GLU A 65 -2.28 -25.58 -8.22
C GLU A 65 -2.38 -24.06 -7.98
N LYS A 66 -3.61 -23.59 -7.79
CA LYS A 66 -3.85 -22.18 -7.45
C LYS A 66 -3.24 -21.81 -6.10
N ARG A 67 -3.35 -22.71 -5.12
CA ARG A 67 -2.71 -22.55 -3.81
C ARG A 67 -1.18 -22.47 -3.92
N LYS A 68 -0.57 -23.37 -4.68
CA LYS A 68 0.88 -23.36 -4.96
C LYS A 68 1.30 -22.04 -5.61
N ASN A 69 0.53 -21.54 -6.58
CA ASN A 69 0.80 -20.29 -7.25
C ASN A 69 0.67 -19.09 -6.31
N ILE A 70 -0.31 -19.10 -5.39
CA ILE A 70 -0.45 -18.05 -4.36
C ILE A 70 0.77 -18.02 -3.45
N ILE A 71 1.21 -19.18 -2.95
CA ILE A 71 2.40 -19.29 -2.08
C ILE A 71 3.63 -18.81 -2.81
N ARG A 72 3.82 -19.23 -4.07
CA ARG A 72 4.93 -18.80 -4.91
C ARG A 72 4.94 -17.27 -5.12
N ASN A 73 3.80 -16.68 -5.46
CA ASN A 73 3.69 -15.25 -5.68
C ASN A 73 3.94 -14.44 -4.39
N ARG A 74 3.44 -14.91 -3.24
CA ARG A 74 3.74 -14.31 -1.94
C ARG A 74 5.23 -14.33 -1.62
N HIS A 75 5.90 -15.44 -1.92
CA HIS A 75 7.35 -15.55 -1.74
C HIS A 75 8.11 -14.55 -2.62
N ILE A 76 7.74 -14.42 -3.89
CA ILE A 76 8.36 -13.46 -4.81
C ILE A 76 8.17 -12.02 -4.31
N VAL A 77 6.94 -11.65 -3.93
CA VAL A 77 6.64 -10.31 -3.37
C VAL A 77 7.44 -10.06 -2.09
N LYS A 78 7.61 -11.08 -1.24
CA LYS A 78 8.44 -10.99 -0.04
C LYS A 78 9.89 -10.65 -0.40
N CYS A 79 10.51 -11.37 -1.33
CA CYS A 79 11.90 -11.10 -1.78
C CYS A 79 12.05 -9.68 -2.35
N VAL A 80 11.08 -9.24 -3.16
CA VAL A 80 11.05 -7.86 -3.70
C VAL A 80 10.95 -6.83 -2.57
N SER A 81 10.09 -7.08 -1.59
CA SER A 81 9.93 -6.18 -0.43
C SER A 81 11.19 -6.13 0.44
N GLU A 82 11.87 -7.26 0.63
CA GLU A 82 13.13 -7.33 1.38
C GLU A 82 14.25 -6.54 0.68
N ALA A 83 14.35 -6.60 -0.64
CA ALA A 83 15.30 -5.78 -1.41
C ALA A 83 15.00 -4.28 -1.27
N ILE A 84 13.72 -3.88 -1.30
CA ILE A 84 13.30 -2.49 -1.08
C ILE A 84 13.64 -2.05 0.34
N LEU A 85 13.32 -2.87 1.35
CA LEU A 85 13.61 -2.58 2.75
C LEU A 85 15.12 -2.46 3.01
N PHE A 86 15.93 -3.30 2.39
CA PHE A 86 17.38 -3.21 2.48
C PHE A 86 17.88 -1.84 1.98
N CYS A 87 17.47 -1.43 0.79
CA CYS A 87 17.83 -0.12 0.24
C CYS A 87 17.34 1.03 1.12
N SER A 88 16.10 0.97 1.60
CA SER A 88 15.51 1.99 2.44
C SER A 88 16.23 2.14 3.78
N ARG A 89 16.54 1.02 4.46
CA ARG A 89 17.26 1.02 5.75
C ARG A 89 18.70 1.52 5.63
N LYS A 90 19.30 1.36 4.46
CA LYS A 90 20.66 1.83 4.18
C LYS A 90 20.69 3.23 3.58
N CYS A 91 19.55 3.87 3.39
CA CYS A 91 19.40 5.19 2.75
C CYS A 91 20.09 5.28 1.38
N ILE A 92 20.07 4.17 0.61
CA ILE A 92 20.66 4.11 -0.73
C ILE A 92 19.58 4.22 -1.81
N ALA A 93 19.89 4.89 -2.92
CA ALA A 93 18.97 5.05 -4.03
C ALA A 93 18.54 3.69 -4.60
N LEU A 94 17.24 3.50 -4.80
CA LEU A 94 16.68 2.26 -5.36
C LEU A 94 17.04 2.08 -6.83
N ARG A 95 17.04 3.17 -7.60
CA ARG A 95 17.11 3.16 -9.06
C ARG A 95 18.47 3.63 -9.56
N GLY A 96 18.89 3.06 -10.68
CA GLY A 96 20.00 3.51 -11.49
C GLY A 96 19.52 4.07 -12.81
N ASP A 97 20.44 4.35 -13.70
CA ASP A 97 20.17 4.93 -15.01
C ASP A 97 19.57 3.90 -15.99
N ASN A 98 19.87 2.61 -15.81
CA ASN A 98 19.40 1.52 -16.64
C ASN A 98 18.21 0.78 -16.02
N LYS A 99 17.16 0.58 -16.83
CA LYS A 99 15.88 -0.03 -16.38
C LYS A 99 15.81 -1.55 -16.57
N VAL A 100 16.84 -2.20 -17.09
CA VAL A 100 16.78 -3.60 -17.55
C VAL A 100 17.86 -4.43 -16.89
N LEU A 101 17.48 -5.60 -16.37
CA LEU A 101 18.38 -6.66 -15.92
C LEU A 101 19.01 -7.39 -17.12
N ASN A 102 19.87 -6.72 -17.89
CA ASN A 102 20.65 -7.38 -18.91
C ASN A 102 22.03 -7.71 -18.34
N LYS A 103 22.40 -8.99 -18.38
CA LYS A 103 23.72 -9.49 -17.92
C LYS A 103 24.92 -8.83 -18.62
N ASP A 104 24.69 -8.24 -19.78
CA ASP A 104 25.74 -7.70 -20.65
C ASP A 104 25.78 -6.16 -20.68
N SER A 105 24.92 -5.47 -19.93
CA SER A 105 24.95 -4.00 -19.87
C SER A 105 25.94 -3.50 -18.82
N CYS A 106 26.99 -2.85 -19.27
CA CYS A 106 28.01 -2.16 -18.44
C CYS A 106 27.44 -0.90 -17.72
N GLY A 107 26.14 -0.83 -17.45
CA GLY A 107 25.47 0.33 -16.84
C GLY A 107 25.00 0.07 -15.43
N ASN A 108 24.82 1.15 -14.66
CA ASN A 108 24.26 1.11 -13.31
C ASN A 108 22.80 0.69 -13.34
N THR A 109 22.50 -0.58 -13.00
CA THR A 109 21.13 -1.12 -12.94
C THR A 109 20.35 -0.65 -11.71
N GLY A 110 21.02 -0.01 -10.75
CA GLY A 110 20.43 0.45 -9.49
C GLY A 110 20.54 -0.58 -8.37
N ASN A 111 20.55 -0.08 -7.14
CA ASN A 111 20.78 -0.91 -5.95
C ASN A 111 19.65 -1.92 -5.70
N PHE A 112 18.42 -1.58 -6.04
CA PHE A 112 17.30 -2.51 -5.91
C PHE A 112 17.49 -3.77 -6.77
N LEU A 113 17.86 -3.59 -8.05
CA LEU A 113 18.08 -4.73 -8.95
C LEU A 113 19.34 -5.52 -8.55
N ALA A 114 20.38 -4.83 -8.09
CA ALA A 114 21.59 -5.49 -7.57
C ALA A 114 21.28 -6.33 -6.32
N ALA A 115 20.53 -5.80 -5.36
CA ALA A 115 20.08 -6.52 -4.17
C ALA A 115 19.20 -7.72 -4.53
N LEU A 116 18.27 -7.54 -5.49
CA LEU A 116 17.41 -8.61 -5.97
C LEU A 116 18.24 -9.72 -6.64
N GLN A 117 19.25 -9.36 -7.43
CA GLN A 117 20.17 -10.33 -8.05
C GLN A 117 20.96 -11.15 -7.02
N MET A 118 21.35 -10.52 -5.91
CA MET A 118 21.96 -11.28 -4.78
C MET A 118 21.00 -12.34 -4.24
N ILE A 119 19.72 -11.98 -4.03
CA ILE A 119 18.69 -12.92 -3.54
C ILE A 119 18.50 -14.05 -4.55
N VAL A 120 18.40 -13.73 -5.85
CA VAL A 120 18.24 -14.71 -6.94
C VAL A 120 19.31 -15.80 -6.95
N ASN A 121 20.53 -15.46 -6.57
CA ASN A 121 21.63 -16.44 -6.54
C ASN A 121 21.41 -17.55 -5.48
N HIS A 122 20.53 -17.33 -4.52
CA HIS A 122 20.25 -18.25 -3.41
C HIS A 122 18.77 -18.68 -3.33
N ASP A 123 17.92 -18.23 -4.27
CA ASP A 123 16.47 -18.48 -4.26
C ASP A 123 16.00 -19.00 -5.63
N ASP A 124 15.75 -20.30 -5.70
CA ASP A 124 15.35 -20.97 -6.93
C ASP A 124 13.96 -20.53 -7.42
N ILE A 125 13.04 -20.16 -6.52
CA ILE A 125 11.68 -19.72 -6.87
C ILE A 125 11.75 -18.35 -7.57
N LEU A 126 12.53 -17.44 -7.00
CA LEU A 126 12.73 -16.13 -7.60
C LEU A 126 13.49 -16.23 -8.92
N LYS A 127 14.52 -17.10 -8.99
CA LYS A 127 15.28 -17.35 -10.21
C LYS A 127 14.39 -17.84 -11.34
N GLN A 128 13.58 -18.88 -11.11
CA GLN A 128 12.61 -19.38 -12.07
C GLN A 128 11.61 -18.33 -12.53
N HIS A 129 11.19 -17.45 -11.60
CA HIS A 129 10.29 -16.35 -11.94
C HIS A 129 10.94 -15.38 -12.92
N LEU A 130 12.20 -14.98 -12.68
CA LEU A 130 12.93 -14.06 -13.56
C LEU A 130 13.24 -14.69 -14.92
N ASP A 131 13.63 -15.97 -14.97
CA ASP A 131 13.88 -16.69 -16.21
C ASP A 131 12.58 -16.77 -17.05
N ASN A 132 11.45 -17.06 -16.43
CA ASN A 132 10.14 -17.09 -17.10
C ASN A 132 9.71 -15.71 -17.63
N ILE A 133 10.10 -14.62 -16.98
CA ILE A 133 9.85 -13.26 -17.45
C ILE A 133 10.57 -13.00 -18.77
N GLN A 134 11.79 -13.48 -18.93
CA GLN A 134 12.57 -13.32 -20.17
C GLN A 134 11.96 -14.09 -21.34
N LEU A 135 11.29 -15.20 -21.06
CA LEU A 135 10.71 -16.12 -22.08
C LEU A 135 9.28 -15.75 -22.48
N SER A 136 8.55 -15.01 -21.71
CA SER A 136 7.12 -14.77 -21.89
C SER A 136 6.80 -13.27 -21.89
N SER A 137 6.07 -12.82 -22.91
CA SER A 137 5.62 -11.42 -23.04
C SER A 137 4.48 -11.01 -22.08
N ARG A 138 4.00 -11.90 -21.20
CA ARG A 138 2.94 -11.64 -20.22
C ARG A 138 3.56 -11.58 -18.82
N ASN A 139 3.97 -10.40 -18.37
CA ASN A 139 4.83 -10.38 -17.21
C ASN A 139 4.30 -9.48 -16.09
N ILE A 140 3.76 -10.13 -15.07
CA ILE A 140 3.67 -9.53 -13.75
C ILE A 140 5.06 -9.68 -13.12
N THR A 141 5.91 -8.67 -13.30
CA THR A 141 7.32 -8.75 -12.88
C THR A 141 7.53 -8.38 -11.41
N TYR A 142 6.58 -7.70 -10.78
CA TYR A 142 6.71 -7.07 -9.45
C TYR A 142 7.91 -6.11 -9.30
N MET A 143 8.69 -5.91 -10.39
CA MET A 143 9.92 -5.11 -10.38
C MET A 143 9.74 -3.72 -10.98
N SER A 144 8.56 -3.41 -11.53
CA SER A 144 8.30 -2.10 -12.13
C SER A 144 8.40 -1.00 -11.07
N HIS A 145 8.81 0.19 -11.48
CA HIS A 145 8.89 1.34 -10.58
C HIS A 145 7.54 1.72 -9.95
N LEU A 146 6.44 1.43 -10.62
CA LEU A 146 5.09 1.64 -10.06
C LEU A 146 4.84 0.71 -8.88
N ILE A 147 5.12 -0.59 -9.04
CA ILE A 147 4.97 -1.58 -7.96
C ILE A 147 5.95 -1.31 -6.83
N GLN A 148 7.20 -0.94 -7.13
CA GLN A 148 8.16 -0.52 -6.10
C GLN A 148 7.60 0.64 -5.26
N ASN A 149 7.04 1.67 -5.90
CA ASN A 149 6.44 2.80 -5.19
C ASN A 149 5.24 2.37 -4.34
N GLU A 150 4.38 1.50 -4.86
CA GLU A 150 3.22 0.96 -4.12
C GLU A 150 3.67 0.18 -2.88
N ILE A 151 4.67 -0.69 -3.01
CA ILE A 151 5.24 -1.42 -1.88
C ILE A 151 5.85 -0.46 -0.85
N ILE A 152 6.56 0.59 -1.27
CA ILE A 152 7.12 1.61 -0.38
C ILE A 152 6.00 2.30 0.41
N VAL A 153 4.91 2.67 -0.27
CA VAL A 153 3.76 3.31 0.38
C VAL A 153 3.11 2.37 1.40
N ILE A 154 2.88 1.11 1.04
CA ILE A 154 2.31 0.10 1.95
C ILE A 154 3.22 -0.09 3.18
N ILE A 155 4.51 -0.27 2.99
CA ILE A 155 5.46 -0.45 4.10
C ILE A 155 5.52 0.81 4.97
N GLY A 156 5.61 1.98 4.36
CA GLY A 156 5.74 3.25 5.07
C GLY A 156 4.47 3.65 5.81
N GLN A 157 3.35 3.71 5.12
CA GLN A 157 2.10 4.24 5.67
C GLN A 157 1.28 3.18 6.40
N ASP A 158 1.13 1.99 5.81
CA ASP A 158 0.23 0.98 6.37
C ASP A 158 0.86 0.13 7.46
N ILE A 159 2.17 -0.06 7.44
CA ILE A 159 2.86 -0.89 8.43
C ILE A 159 3.63 0.00 9.42
N THR A 160 4.61 0.77 8.93
CA THR A 160 5.54 1.50 9.81
C THR A 160 4.84 2.62 10.56
N LEU A 161 4.10 3.48 9.87
CA LEU A 161 3.42 4.62 10.49
C LEU A 161 2.30 4.17 11.43
N LYS A 162 1.53 3.14 11.08
CA LYS A 162 0.49 2.61 11.98
C LYS A 162 1.09 2.04 13.26
N ASN A 163 2.16 1.24 13.16
CA ASN A 163 2.85 0.69 14.32
C ASN A 163 3.42 1.82 15.20
N LEU A 164 4.03 2.84 14.58
CA LEU A 164 4.54 4.00 15.31
C LEU A 164 3.43 4.74 16.07
N ILE A 165 2.27 4.95 15.44
CA ILE A 165 1.12 5.59 16.07
C ILE A 165 0.59 4.75 17.24
N GLU A 166 0.55 3.43 17.12
CA GLU A 166 0.13 2.54 18.21
C GLU A 166 1.13 2.56 19.37
N GLU A 167 2.43 2.52 19.09
CA GLU A 167 3.47 2.66 20.12
C GLU A 167 3.40 4.02 20.82
N MET A 168 3.21 5.09 20.06
CA MET A 168 3.04 6.45 20.59
C MET A 168 1.78 6.58 21.49
N LYS A 169 0.66 6.00 21.06
CA LYS A 169 -0.58 5.97 21.86
C LYS A 169 -0.41 5.18 23.17
N ALA A 170 0.41 4.14 23.14
CA ALA A 170 0.71 3.33 24.32
C ALA A 170 1.70 4.04 25.29
N ALA A 171 2.44 5.04 24.81
CA ALA A 171 3.34 5.83 25.62
C ALA A 171 2.56 6.82 26.49
N LYS A 172 2.95 7.00 27.76
CA LYS A 172 2.30 7.94 28.68
C LYS A 172 2.54 9.40 28.30
N LEU A 173 3.70 9.67 27.73
CA LEU A 173 4.16 11.01 27.36
C LEU A 173 4.78 10.97 25.99
N TYR A 174 4.44 11.93 25.15
CA TYR A 174 5.06 12.16 23.86
C TYR A 174 5.15 13.66 23.56
N SER A 175 6.08 14.04 22.73
CA SER A 175 6.20 15.39 22.19
C SER A 175 6.21 15.35 20.67
N VAL A 176 5.69 16.41 20.06
CA VAL A 176 5.70 16.62 18.61
C VAL A 176 6.65 17.75 18.31
N MET A 177 7.54 17.54 17.36
CA MET A 177 8.47 18.53 16.85
C MET A 177 8.15 18.76 15.37
N ALA A 178 8.18 20.01 14.98
CA ALA A 178 7.96 20.42 13.60
C ALA A 178 9.06 21.40 13.17
N ASP A 179 9.68 21.15 12.04
CA ASP A 179 10.72 22.01 11.49
C ASP A 179 10.51 22.22 9.99
N GLU A 180 10.84 23.41 9.51
CA GLU A 180 10.70 23.76 8.10
C GLU A 180 11.96 23.38 7.34
N VAL A 181 11.78 22.57 6.30
CA VAL A 181 12.86 22.11 5.43
C VAL A 181 12.58 22.52 3.99
N THR A 182 13.53 23.19 3.36
CA THR A 182 13.46 23.52 1.94
C THR A 182 14.23 22.47 1.14
N SER A 183 13.52 21.72 0.30
CA SER A 183 14.11 20.75 -0.61
C SER A 183 13.65 20.99 -2.04
N HIS A 184 14.59 21.10 -3.00
CA HIS A 184 14.30 21.32 -4.43
C HIS A 184 13.32 22.49 -4.67
N ASN A 185 13.54 23.63 -4.02
CA ASN A 185 12.68 24.83 -4.07
C ASN A 185 11.23 24.58 -3.61
N LYS A 186 11.01 23.59 -2.75
CA LYS A 186 9.73 23.30 -2.13
C LYS A 186 9.88 23.36 -0.62
N GLU A 187 9.05 24.17 0.00
CA GLU A 187 8.95 24.25 1.44
C GLU A 187 8.12 23.09 1.97
N GLN A 188 8.66 22.39 2.95
CA GLN A 188 8.03 21.23 3.56
C GLN A 188 8.19 21.33 5.07
N LEU A 189 7.16 20.95 5.80
CA LEU A 189 7.22 20.80 7.24
C LEU A 189 7.58 19.35 7.56
N ALA A 190 8.75 19.15 8.18
CA ALA A 190 9.15 17.86 8.75
C ALA A 190 8.49 17.69 10.10
N LEU A 191 7.69 16.65 10.26
CA LEU A 191 6.99 16.36 11.51
C LEU A 191 7.64 15.15 12.19
N CYS A 192 8.22 15.34 13.36
CA CYS A 192 8.83 14.29 14.16
C CYS A 192 8.07 14.09 15.47
N VAL A 193 8.04 12.88 15.98
CA VAL A 193 7.51 12.55 17.29
C VAL A 193 8.60 11.93 18.16
N ARG A 194 8.64 12.34 19.44
CA ARG A 194 9.52 11.79 20.45
C ARG A 194 8.67 11.23 21.59
N PHE A 195 8.94 10.02 22.01
CA PHE A 195 8.22 9.34 23.08
C PHE A 195 9.11 8.34 23.82
N ILE A 196 8.63 7.90 24.98
CA ILE A 196 9.34 6.92 25.81
C ILE A 196 8.73 5.56 25.55
N GLN A 197 9.53 4.62 25.09
CA GLN A 197 9.12 3.22 24.90
C GLN A 197 8.94 2.49 26.25
N LYS A 198 8.35 1.29 26.20
CA LYS A 198 8.12 0.46 27.40
C LYS A 198 9.40 0.05 28.15
N ASN A 199 10.53 0.01 27.47
CA ASN A 199 11.86 -0.25 28.01
C ASN A 199 12.56 1.00 28.59
N ASN A 200 11.86 2.13 28.70
CA ASN A 200 12.33 3.45 29.08
C ASN A 200 13.33 4.11 28.11
N ASP A 201 13.50 3.58 26.91
CA ASP A 201 14.30 4.24 25.89
C ASP A 201 13.53 5.40 25.25
N VAL A 202 14.23 6.49 25.00
CA VAL A 202 13.70 7.62 24.24
C VAL A 202 13.81 7.31 22.76
N ARG A 203 12.70 7.31 22.07
CA ARG A 203 12.63 7.14 20.62
C ARG A 203 12.16 8.41 19.96
N GLU A 204 12.77 8.71 18.81
CA GLU A 204 12.44 9.86 17.97
C GLU A 204 12.31 9.38 16.53
N ASP A 205 11.16 9.62 15.93
CA ASP A 205 10.85 9.18 14.57
C ASP A 205 10.25 10.32 13.74
N LEU A 206 10.68 10.39 12.48
CA LEU A 206 10.04 11.22 11.48
C LEU A 206 8.72 10.59 11.03
N THR A 207 7.62 11.32 11.18
CA THR A 207 6.28 10.83 10.81
C THR A 207 5.84 11.24 9.42
N ALA A 208 6.13 12.47 9.02
CA ALA A 208 5.69 12.99 7.73
C ALA A 208 6.52 14.19 7.26
N PHE A 209 6.51 14.38 5.94
CA PHE A 209 6.80 15.67 5.30
C PHE A 209 5.50 16.26 4.76
N ILE A 210 5.08 17.39 5.29
CA ILE A 210 3.87 18.08 4.86
C ILE A 210 4.28 19.23 3.95
N ARG A 211 3.81 19.20 2.70
CA ARG A 211 4.10 20.27 1.75
C ARG A 211 3.37 21.54 2.16
N LEU A 212 4.11 22.62 2.36
CA LEU A 212 3.53 23.93 2.64
C LEU A 212 3.08 24.59 1.33
N PRO A 213 1.89 25.23 1.33
CA PRO A 213 1.48 26.05 0.18
C PRO A 213 2.44 27.24 0.07
N ARG A 214 2.89 27.57 -1.15
CA ARG A 214 3.63 28.81 -1.38
C ARG A 214 2.70 29.98 -1.04
N ILE A 215 3.04 30.72 -0.02
CA ILE A 215 2.40 32.01 0.25
C ILE A 215 2.94 32.97 -0.80
N ASN A 216 2.13 33.28 -1.81
CA ASN A 216 2.46 34.31 -2.78
C ASN A 216 2.60 35.62 -2.02
N SER A 217 3.67 36.36 -2.28
CA SER A 217 3.95 37.67 -1.63
C SER A 217 2.83 38.71 -1.81
N ARG A 218 1.84 38.46 -2.64
CA ARG A 218 0.65 39.29 -2.83
C ARG A 218 -0.41 39.14 -1.72
N ASP A 219 -0.34 38.04 -0.93
CA ASP A 219 -1.33 37.81 0.15
C ASP A 219 -0.85 38.36 1.50
N LYS A 220 0.37 38.90 1.58
CA LYS A 220 0.88 39.53 2.80
C LYS A 220 0.28 40.91 3.11
N ASP A 221 -0.27 41.56 2.10
CA ASP A 221 -0.82 42.91 2.24
C ASP A 221 -2.32 42.93 2.56
N ALA A 222 -2.99 41.78 2.59
CA ALA A 222 -4.45 41.72 2.81
C ALA A 222 -4.88 41.50 4.28
N ASN A 223 -3.96 41.28 5.21
CA ASN A 223 -4.31 41.00 6.63
C ASN A 223 -3.71 42.01 7.65
N LEU A 224 -3.44 43.23 7.19
CA LEU A 224 -3.03 44.36 8.06
C LEU A 224 -4.01 45.54 7.87
N ILE A 225 -5.29 45.29 8.15
CA ILE A 225 -6.26 46.37 8.46
C ILE A 225 -7.18 45.88 9.57
#